data_ab0584197e14e33ec18add37f07430f8
#
_entry.id   ab0584197e14e33ec18add37f07430f8
#
_cell.length_a   1.000
_cell.length_b   1.000
_cell.length_c   1.000
_cell.angle_alpha   90.00
_cell.angle_beta   90.00
_cell.angle_gamma   90.00
#
_symmetry.space_group_name_H-M   'P 1'
#
loop_
_entity.id
_entity.type
_entity.pdbx_description
1 polymer ?
#
loop_
_entity_poly.entity_id
_entity_poly.type
_entity_poly.pdbx_seq_one_letter_code
_entity_poly.pdbx_strand_id
1 'polypeptide(L)'
;MKKRIYVLDASAIIGGFYSKSYSNFTTSDVILEIKDLKSSLLLQSAIENRHIHVEEPEYEHVEKTSEIIGSSGDILRLSRVDQNLIALALKLKRKGYTPTVVTDDYSMQNTLKTINMSYRSVLT
;
A
#
# COMPACT_ATOMS: atom_id res chain seq x y z
N MET A 1 2.97 -19.32 -11.31
CA MET A 1 4.00 -18.28 -11.19
C MET A 1 3.43 -17.06 -10.48
N LYS A 2 4.12 -16.58 -9.45
CA LYS A 2 3.67 -15.40 -8.69
C LYS A 2 3.94 -14.12 -9.48
N LYS A 3 2.94 -13.26 -9.57
CA LYS A 3 3.04 -12.00 -10.30
C LYS A 3 3.38 -10.86 -9.35
N ARG A 4 4.44 -10.09 -9.70
CA ARG A 4 4.84 -8.92 -8.92
C ARG A 4 3.84 -7.79 -9.11
N ILE A 5 3.48 -7.13 -8.01
CA ILE A 5 2.64 -5.94 -8.02
C ILE A 5 3.17 -4.94 -7.00
N TYR A 6 2.69 -3.71 -7.09
CA TYR A 6 3.03 -2.66 -6.14
C TYR A 6 1.78 -2.21 -5.39
N VAL A 7 1.97 -1.89 -4.11
CA VAL A 7 0.93 -1.32 -3.25
C VAL A 7 1.42 0.05 -2.81
N LEU A 8 0.69 1.09 -3.16
CA LEU A 8 1.15 2.48 -3.03
C LEU A 8 0.50 3.18 -1.85
N ASP A 9 1.30 3.79 -0.98
CA ASP A 9 0.78 4.69 0.05
C ASP A 9 0.68 6.13 -0.50
N ALA A 10 0.25 7.07 0.34
CA ALA A 10 0.10 8.46 -0.07
C ALA A 10 1.42 9.08 -0.52
N SER A 11 2.53 8.76 0.16
CA SER A 11 3.84 9.32 -0.21
C SER A 11 4.28 8.86 -1.60
N ALA A 12 3.97 7.61 -1.95
CA ALA A 12 4.27 7.08 -3.29
C ALA A 12 3.49 7.84 -4.36
N ILE A 13 2.20 8.02 -4.14
CA ILE A 13 1.33 8.70 -5.10
C ILE A 13 1.72 10.17 -5.25
N ILE A 14 1.94 10.87 -4.14
CA ILE A 14 2.35 12.28 -4.16
C ILE A 14 3.72 12.42 -4.83
N GLY A 15 4.62 11.47 -4.61
CA GLY A 15 5.93 11.44 -5.26
C GLY A 15 5.90 11.04 -6.73
N GLY A 16 4.72 10.72 -7.26
CA GLY A 16 4.58 10.37 -8.67
C GLY A 16 5.00 8.97 -9.03
N PHE A 17 5.14 8.08 -8.03
CA PHE A 17 5.52 6.71 -8.30
C PHE A 17 4.34 5.88 -8.79
N TYR A 18 4.53 5.21 -9.89
CA TYR A 18 3.79 4.00 -10.23
C TYR A 18 4.59 3.23 -11.28
N SER A 19 4.47 1.91 -11.24
CA SER A 19 5.14 1.06 -12.21
C SER A 19 4.35 1.05 -13.52
N LYS A 20 5.06 1.11 -14.64
CA LYS A 20 4.44 0.93 -15.96
C LYS A 20 4.44 -0.53 -16.40
N SER A 21 5.28 -1.35 -15.75
CA SER A 21 5.44 -2.77 -16.10
C SER A 21 4.57 -3.69 -15.26
N TYR A 22 4.22 -3.27 -14.05
CA TYR A 22 3.46 -4.09 -13.09
C TYR A 22 2.24 -3.34 -12.62
N SER A 23 1.23 -4.07 -12.17
CA SER A 23 0.02 -3.46 -11.64
C SER A 23 0.30 -2.75 -10.32
N ASN A 24 -0.35 -1.61 -10.13
CA ASN A 24 -0.25 -0.80 -8.92
C ASN A 24 -1.62 -0.79 -8.23
N PHE A 25 -1.61 -0.95 -6.91
CA PHE A 25 -2.82 -1.01 -6.10
C PHE A 25 -2.75 0.00 -4.97
N THR A 26 -3.90 0.50 -4.55
CA THR A 26 -4.02 1.34 -3.36
C THR A 26 -5.43 1.19 -2.80
N THR A 27 -5.68 1.77 -1.63
CA THR A 27 -7.00 1.76 -0.99
C THR A 27 -7.70 3.11 -1.17
N SER A 28 -9.02 3.13 -0.99
CA SER A 28 -9.78 4.37 -1.03
C SER A 28 -9.37 5.32 0.10
N ASP A 29 -8.98 4.79 1.26
CA ASP A 29 -8.51 5.61 2.38
C ASP A 29 -7.25 6.39 2.02
N VAL A 30 -6.31 5.76 1.31
CA VAL A 30 -5.11 6.45 0.82
C VAL A 30 -5.50 7.58 -0.13
N ILE A 31 -6.43 7.32 -1.03
CA ILE A 31 -6.89 8.33 -1.98
C ILE A 31 -7.44 9.56 -1.26
N LEU A 32 -8.18 9.36 -0.18
CA LEU A 32 -8.74 10.45 0.61
C LEU A 32 -7.68 11.34 1.28
N GLU A 33 -6.48 10.83 1.45
CA GLU A 33 -5.36 11.60 2.00
C GLU A 33 -4.69 12.50 0.96
N ILE A 34 -4.93 12.29 -0.32
CA ILE A 34 -4.34 13.08 -1.39
C ILE A 34 -5.18 14.33 -1.60
N LYS A 35 -4.68 15.48 -1.12
CA LYS A 35 -5.47 16.72 -1.11
C LYS A 35 -5.00 17.80 -2.06
N ASP A 36 -3.76 17.75 -2.52
CA ASP A 36 -3.27 18.71 -3.49
C ASP A 36 -3.85 18.42 -4.88
N LEU A 37 -4.20 19.47 -5.59
CA LEU A 37 -4.88 19.35 -6.89
C LEU A 37 -4.05 18.57 -7.90
N LYS A 38 -2.77 18.86 -7.99
CA LYS A 38 -1.88 18.22 -8.97
C LYS A 38 -1.85 16.70 -8.78
N SER A 39 -1.59 16.25 -7.55
CA SER A 39 -1.54 14.81 -7.25
C SER A 39 -2.89 14.15 -7.46
N SER A 40 -3.98 14.83 -7.07
CA SER A 40 -5.33 14.29 -7.25
C SER A 40 -5.67 14.09 -8.73
N LEU A 41 -5.32 15.04 -9.59
CA LEU A 41 -5.59 14.92 -11.02
C LEU A 41 -4.75 13.81 -11.66
N LEU A 42 -3.48 13.71 -11.30
CA LEU A 42 -2.61 12.64 -11.79
C LEU A 42 -3.10 11.27 -11.34
N LEU A 43 -3.52 11.16 -10.08
CA LEU A 43 -4.06 9.92 -9.54
C LEU A 43 -5.34 9.53 -10.27
N GLN A 44 -6.26 10.47 -10.46
CA GLN A 44 -7.51 10.21 -11.17
C GLN A 44 -7.25 9.69 -12.59
N SER A 45 -6.33 10.32 -13.29
CA SER A 45 -5.94 9.89 -14.63
C SER A 45 -5.36 8.49 -14.64
N ALA A 46 -4.49 8.19 -13.65
CA ALA A 46 -3.89 6.86 -13.53
C ALA A 46 -4.95 5.78 -13.25
N ILE A 47 -5.96 6.10 -12.45
CA ILE A 47 -7.07 5.18 -12.17
C ILE A 47 -7.90 4.95 -13.43
N GLU A 48 -8.26 6.01 -14.13
CA GLU A 48 -9.06 5.92 -15.35
C GLU A 48 -8.35 5.12 -16.44
N ASN A 49 -7.03 5.25 -16.53
CA ASN A 49 -6.21 4.52 -17.51
C ASN A 49 -5.78 3.15 -17.01
N ARG A 50 -6.27 2.72 -15.85
CA ARG A 50 -6.00 1.41 -15.25
C ARG A 50 -4.53 1.17 -14.92
N HIS A 51 -3.76 2.24 -14.68
CA HIS A 51 -2.41 2.13 -14.16
C HIS A 51 -2.40 1.90 -12.66
N ILE A 52 -3.43 2.40 -11.97
CA ILE A 52 -3.61 2.20 -10.53
C ILE A 52 -5.00 1.62 -10.31
N HIS A 53 -5.06 0.53 -9.56
CA HIS A 53 -6.31 -0.13 -9.19
C HIS A 53 -6.63 0.18 -7.73
N VAL A 54 -7.89 0.53 -7.48
CA VAL A 54 -8.36 0.75 -6.11
C VAL A 54 -9.02 -0.53 -5.64
N GLU A 55 -8.50 -1.10 -4.55
CA GLU A 55 -9.05 -2.32 -3.98
C GLU A 55 -9.02 -2.22 -2.46
N GLU A 56 -10.05 -2.75 -1.80
CA GLU A 56 -10.14 -2.72 -0.35
C GLU A 56 -9.76 -4.08 0.24
N PRO A 57 -9.13 -4.10 1.44
CA PRO A 57 -8.94 -5.35 2.14
C PRO A 57 -10.28 -5.85 2.68
N GLU A 58 -10.40 -7.17 2.84
CA GLU A 58 -11.55 -7.73 3.53
C GLU A 58 -11.38 -7.57 5.05
N TYR A 59 -12.48 -7.61 5.78
CA TYR A 59 -12.47 -7.47 7.24
C TYR A 59 -11.49 -8.45 7.90
N GLU A 60 -11.49 -9.70 7.46
CA GLU A 60 -10.61 -10.72 7.99
C GLU A 60 -9.11 -10.38 7.82
N HIS A 61 -8.77 -9.70 6.72
CA HIS A 61 -7.39 -9.28 6.48
C HIS A 61 -7.00 -8.13 7.41
N VAL A 62 -7.94 -7.24 7.70
CA VAL A 62 -7.70 -6.14 8.64
C VAL A 62 -7.47 -6.67 10.04
N GLU A 63 -8.28 -7.63 10.49
CA GLU A 63 -8.11 -8.28 11.79
C GLU A 63 -6.77 -9.00 11.89
N LYS A 64 -6.42 -9.77 10.85
CA LYS A 64 -5.16 -10.50 10.80
C LYS A 64 -3.97 -9.55 10.90
N THR A 65 -4.05 -8.42 10.18
CA THR A 65 -3.02 -7.39 10.21
C THR A 65 -2.84 -6.83 11.62
N SER A 66 -3.94 -6.51 12.29
CA SER A 66 -3.89 -6.00 13.66
C SER A 66 -3.22 -6.99 14.62
N GLU A 67 -3.52 -8.27 14.49
CA GLU A 67 -2.90 -9.32 15.31
C GLU A 67 -1.39 -9.39 15.06
N ILE A 68 -0.99 -9.41 13.80
CA ILE A 68 0.42 -9.54 13.42
C ILE A 68 1.22 -8.32 13.87
N ILE A 69 0.69 -7.11 13.60
CA ILE A 69 1.37 -5.86 13.95
C ILE A 69 1.38 -5.67 15.46
N GLY A 70 0.28 -6.01 16.14
CA GLY A 70 0.18 -5.87 17.59
C GLY A 70 1.26 -6.61 18.32
N SER A 71 1.72 -7.74 17.80
CA SER A 71 2.78 -8.53 18.42
C SER A 71 4.16 -7.88 18.27
N SER A 72 4.35 -6.97 17.33
CA SER A 72 5.63 -6.29 17.11
C SER A 72 5.79 -5.00 17.91
N GLY A 73 4.70 -4.49 18.51
CA GLY A 73 4.74 -3.26 19.31
C GLY A 73 4.67 -1.96 18.48
N ASP A 74 4.63 -2.05 17.17
CA ASP A 74 4.62 -0.87 16.29
C ASP A 74 3.21 -0.39 15.92
N ILE A 75 2.18 -1.09 16.39
CA ILE A 75 0.79 -0.79 16.01
C ILE A 75 0.38 0.64 16.38
N LEU A 76 0.92 1.17 17.49
CA LEU A 76 0.56 2.52 17.94
C LEU A 76 1.13 3.63 17.06
N ARG A 77 2.07 3.31 16.19
CA ARG A 77 2.71 4.28 15.30
C ARG A 77 2.10 4.27 13.89
N LEU A 78 1.25 3.28 13.63
CA LEU A 78 0.61 3.18 12.32
C LEU A 78 -0.80 3.71 12.38
N SER A 79 -1.14 4.55 11.41
CA SER A 79 -2.52 5.02 11.25
C SER A 79 -3.39 3.86 10.78
N ARG A 80 -4.71 4.07 10.89
CA ARG A 80 -5.66 3.09 10.36
C ARG A 80 -5.50 2.92 8.86
N VAL A 81 -5.21 4.01 8.15
CA VAL A 81 -4.95 3.98 6.71
C VAL A 81 -3.77 3.09 6.39
N ASP A 82 -2.67 3.22 7.16
CA ASP A 82 -1.49 2.39 6.99
C ASP A 82 -1.79 0.92 7.24
N GLN A 83 -2.54 0.61 8.30
CA GLN A 83 -2.91 -0.76 8.63
C GLN A 83 -3.77 -1.38 7.53
N ASN A 84 -4.71 -0.62 6.98
CA ASN A 84 -5.55 -1.09 5.87
C ASN A 84 -4.72 -1.35 4.62
N LEU A 85 -3.70 -0.55 4.38
CA LEU A 85 -2.82 -0.75 3.22
C LEU A 85 -2.02 -2.05 3.36
N ILE A 86 -1.50 -2.32 4.55
CA ILE A 86 -0.82 -3.59 4.84
C ILE A 86 -1.79 -4.75 4.68
N ALA A 87 -3.03 -4.59 5.14
CA ALA A 87 -4.06 -5.61 4.99
C ALA A 87 -4.34 -5.89 3.51
N LEU A 88 -4.36 -4.87 2.67
CA LEU A 88 -4.50 -5.05 1.23
C LEU A 88 -3.33 -5.86 0.66
N ALA A 89 -2.10 -5.53 1.06
CA ALA A 89 -0.93 -6.28 0.61
C ALA A 89 -1.01 -7.75 1.01
N LEU A 90 -1.47 -8.05 2.23
CA LEU A 90 -1.68 -9.43 2.68
C LEU A 90 -2.75 -10.14 1.87
N LYS A 91 -3.85 -9.45 1.56
CA LYS A 91 -4.91 -9.98 0.71
C LYS A 91 -4.36 -10.38 -0.66
N LEU A 92 -3.60 -9.49 -1.27
CA LEU A 92 -3.04 -9.74 -2.60
C LEU A 92 -2.00 -10.86 -2.58
N LYS A 93 -1.22 -10.96 -1.50
CA LYS A 93 -0.28 -12.06 -1.32
C LYS A 93 -1.00 -13.40 -1.25
N ARG A 94 -2.14 -13.47 -0.55
CA ARG A 94 -2.95 -14.67 -0.47
C ARG A 94 -3.57 -15.07 -1.81
N LYS A 95 -3.82 -14.08 -2.68
CA LYS A 95 -4.32 -14.36 -4.03
C LYS A 95 -3.24 -14.88 -4.97
N GLY A 96 -1.99 -14.95 -4.51
CA GLY A 96 -0.89 -15.46 -5.30
C GLY A 96 0.01 -14.41 -5.92
N TYR A 97 -0.19 -13.15 -5.59
CA TYR A 97 0.70 -12.08 -6.05
C TYR A 97 1.92 -11.95 -5.14
N THR A 98 2.93 -11.26 -5.62
CA THR A 98 4.11 -10.90 -4.84
C THR A 98 4.11 -9.37 -4.68
N PRO A 99 3.50 -8.85 -3.60
CA PRO A 99 3.38 -7.40 -3.42
C PRO A 99 4.65 -6.77 -2.87
N THR A 100 4.93 -5.56 -3.33
CA THR A 100 5.94 -4.68 -2.76
C THR A 100 5.23 -3.37 -2.38
N VAL A 101 5.28 -3.01 -1.10
CA VAL A 101 4.67 -1.76 -0.62
C VAL A 101 5.65 -0.62 -0.85
N VAL A 102 5.20 0.46 -1.48
CA VAL A 102 6.01 1.63 -1.77
C VAL A 102 5.65 2.72 -0.78
N THR A 103 6.59 3.08 0.08
CA THR A 103 6.37 4.04 1.16
C THR A 103 7.68 4.67 1.60
N ASP A 104 7.62 5.95 1.96
CA ASP A 104 8.75 6.66 2.59
C ASP A 104 8.61 6.75 4.11
N ASP A 105 7.52 6.22 4.67
CA ASP A 105 7.27 6.27 6.11
C ASP A 105 8.10 5.20 6.83
N TYR A 106 8.95 5.63 7.77
CA TYR A 106 9.80 4.74 8.55
C TYR A 106 9.02 3.70 9.35
N SER A 107 7.92 4.11 9.98
CA SER A 107 7.11 3.19 10.78
C SER A 107 6.52 2.08 9.91
N MET A 108 6.08 2.45 8.70
CA MET A 108 5.61 1.49 7.72
C MET A 108 6.71 0.52 7.31
N GLN A 109 7.89 1.05 6.96
CA GLN A 109 9.02 0.23 6.52
C GLN A 109 9.45 -0.74 7.60
N ASN A 110 9.54 -0.29 8.85
CA ASN A 110 9.90 -1.16 9.96
C ASN A 110 8.89 -2.27 10.17
N THR A 111 7.61 -1.94 10.10
CA THR A 111 6.54 -2.93 10.25
C THR A 111 6.59 -3.96 9.12
N LEU A 112 6.73 -3.51 7.89
CA LEU A 112 6.79 -4.39 6.72
C LEU A 112 7.98 -5.34 6.81
N LYS A 113 9.13 -4.84 7.26
CA LYS A 113 10.31 -5.65 7.48
C LYS A 113 10.05 -6.73 8.53
N THR A 114 9.40 -6.37 9.62
CA THR A 114 9.09 -7.31 10.71
C THR A 114 8.20 -8.45 10.26
N ILE A 115 7.24 -8.18 9.38
CA ILE A 115 6.30 -9.19 8.89
C ILE A 115 6.75 -9.84 7.58
N ASN A 116 7.99 -9.62 7.16
CA ASN A 116 8.56 -10.18 5.93
C ASN A 116 7.80 -9.79 4.66
N MET A 117 7.32 -8.56 4.61
CA MET A 117 6.68 -8.01 3.42
C MET A 117 7.67 -7.12 2.67
N SER A 118 7.81 -7.33 1.37
CA SER A 118 8.70 -6.51 0.54
C SER A 118 8.26 -5.05 0.54
N TYR A 119 9.21 -4.15 0.61
CA TYR A 119 8.93 -2.72 0.53
C TYR A 119 10.08 -1.99 -0.16
N ARG A 120 9.79 -0.77 -0.62
CA ARG A 120 10.80 0.13 -1.17
C ARG A 120 10.40 1.56 -0.90
N SER A 121 11.38 2.47 -0.88
CA SER A 121 11.11 3.89 -0.83
C SER A 121 10.74 4.43 -2.21
N VAL A 122 10.15 5.65 -2.23
CA VAL A 122 9.64 6.24 -3.46
C VAL A 122 10.75 6.62 -4.43
N LEU A 123 11.85 7.14 -3.91
CA LEU A 123 12.92 7.76 -4.69
C LEU A 123 14.18 6.90 -4.86
N THR A 124 14.09 5.63 -4.81
CA THR A 124 15.31 4.80 -5.02
C THR A 124 15.33 4.11 -6.35
#